data_eae9d5b73412c0fb88a6e76c1d19744c
#
_entry.id   eae9d5b73412c0fb88a6e76c1d19744c
#
_cell.length_a   1.000
_cell.length_b   1.000
_cell.length_c   1.000
_cell.angle_alpha   90.00
_cell.angle_beta   90.00
_cell.angle_gamma   90.00
#
_symmetry.space_group_name_H-M   'P 1'
#
loop_
_entity.id
_entity.type
_entity.pdbx_description
1 polymer ?
#
loop_
_entity_poly.entity_id
_entity_poly.type
_entity_poly.pdbx_seq_one_letter_code
_entity_poly.pdbx_strand_id
1 'polypeptide(L)'
;MIIIGIDPGAKGGVAIYDEAEHKMILHKCPETPKEMAAIINTAKVKDENTFCVIEKVHAFPTDARSSAFKFGCNFGKWLGILGAYDIPTLEVTPQSWMKPLQPLPKVKTERKNQLKQIAINLFPENKITLSTSDAALMVVWYVNNE
;
A
#
# COMPACT_ATOMS: atom_id res chain seq x y z
N MET A 1 16.64 0.40 -6.20
CA MET A 1 15.27 0.17 -6.70
C MET A 1 14.27 0.99 -5.88
N ILE A 2 13.17 1.40 -6.50
CA ILE A 2 12.03 1.99 -5.76
C ILE A 2 10.96 0.93 -5.59
N ILE A 3 10.45 0.77 -4.37
CA ILE A 3 9.34 -0.15 -4.07
C ILE A 3 8.14 0.68 -3.63
N ILE A 4 7.01 0.46 -4.29
CA ILE A 4 5.76 1.13 -3.97
C ILE A 4 4.85 0.12 -3.28
N GLY A 5 4.36 0.45 -2.08
CA GLY A 5 3.28 -0.28 -1.41
C GLY A 5 1.97 0.48 -1.53
N ILE A 6 0.88 -0.17 -1.91
CA ILE A 6 -0.43 0.47 -2.04
C ILE A 6 -1.49 -0.30 -1.26
N ASP A 7 -2.09 0.35 -0.28
CA ASP A 7 -3.35 -0.06 0.37
C ASP A 7 -4.48 0.74 -0.28
N PRO A 8 -5.28 0.14 -1.20
CA PRO A 8 -6.30 0.86 -1.96
C PRO A 8 -7.47 1.30 -1.08
N GLY A 9 -8.16 2.36 -1.53
CA GLY A 9 -9.38 2.85 -0.92
C GLY A 9 -9.22 4.21 -0.24
N ALA A 10 -10.35 4.86 0.08
CA ALA A 10 -10.36 6.21 0.65
C ALA A 10 -9.65 6.31 2.01
N LYS A 11 -9.56 5.21 2.75
CA LYS A 11 -8.87 5.12 4.05
C LYS A 11 -7.48 4.48 3.95
N GLY A 12 -7.05 4.12 2.76
CA GLY A 12 -5.76 3.53 2.49
C GLY A 12 -4.64 4.53 2.29
N GLY A 13 -3.50 4.05 1.83
CA GLY A 13 -2.31 4.87 1.63
C GLY A 13 -1.33 4.29 0.64
N VAL A 14 -0.30 5.07 0.38
CA VAL A 14 0.82 4.72 -0.50
C VAL A 14 2.12 4.92 0.26
N ALA A 15 3.00 3.95 0.18
CA ALA A 15 4.37 4.02 0.66
C ALA A 15 5.33 3.91 -0.52
N ILE A 16 6.29 4.81 -0.60
CA ILE A 16 7.36 4.77 -1.61
C ILE A 16 8.67 4.60 -0.86
N TYR A 17 9.33 3.49 -1.06
CA TYR A 17 10.60 3.16 -0.41
C TYR A 17 11.73 3.18 -1.40
N ASP A 18 12.74 3.98 -1.10
CA ASP A 18 14.00 4.00 -1.83
C ASP A 18 15.02 3.13 -1.10
N GLU A 19 15.37 2.00 -1.70
CA GLU A 19 16.33 1.06 -1.13
C GLU A 19 17.75 1.65 -1.04
N ALA A 20 18.15 2.47 -2.01
CA ALA A 20 19.49 3.04 -2.02
C ALA A 20 19.70 4.08 -0.92
N GLU A 21 18.67 4.86 -0.64
CA GLU A 21 18.69 5.89 0.40
C GLU A 21 18.17 5.41 1.76
N HIS A 22 17.56 4.20 1.81
CA HIS A 22 16.85 3.68 2.98
C HIS A 22 15.77 4.63 3.51
N LYS A 23 15.08 5.33 2.61
CA LYS A 23 14.06 6.33 2.92
C LYS A 23 12.69 5.92 2.44
N MET A 24 11.70 6.20 3.27
CA MET A 24 10.30 6.00 2.96
C MET A 24 9.55 7.32 2.90
N ILE A 25 8.72 7.49 1.87
CA ILE A 25 7.77 8.60 1.73
C ILE A 25 6.37 8.01 1.79
N LEU A 26 5.48 8.64 2.55
CA LEU A 26 4.13 8.16 2.80
C LEU A 26 3.10 9.17 2.33
N HIS A 27 2.07 8.67 1.66
CA HIS A 27 0.91 9.46 1.23
C HIS A 27 -0.38 8.77 1.68
N LYS A 28 -1.36 9.53 2.15
CA LYS A 28 -2.73 9.05 2.19
C LYS A 28 -3.18 8.77 0.75
N CYS A 29 -4.04 7.77 0.56
CA CYS A 29 -4.57 7.46 -0.77
C CYS A 29 -5.24 8.70 -1.38
N PRO A 30 -4.77 9.18 -2.57
CA PRO A 30 -5.33 10.36 -3.22
C PRO A 30 -6.77 10.13 -3.70
N GLU A 31 -7.51 11.21 -3.86
CA GLU A 31 -8.91 11.15 -4.30
C GLU A 31 -9.05 11.04 -5.83
N THR A 32 -8.10 11.61 -6.58
CA THR A 32 -8.20 11.70 -8.03
C THR A 32 -7.15 10.86 -8.77
N PRO A 33 -7.48 10.33 -9.97
CA PRO A 33 -6.51 9.63 -10.80
C PRO A 33 -5.28 10.48 -11.16
N LYS A 34 -5.46 11.80 -11.29
CA LYS A 34 -4.36 12.73 -11.57
C LYS A 34 -3.33 12.74 -10.44
N GLU A 35 -3.79 12.81 -9.20
CA GLU A 35 -2.92 12.78 -8.01
C GLU A 35 -2.26 11.41 -7.84
N MET A 36 -3.00 10.32 -8.09
CA MET A 36 -2.45 8.95 -8.12
C MET A 36 -1.32 8.85 -9.13
N ALA A 37 -1.55 9.31 -10.36
CA ALA A 37 -0.55 9.29 -11.43
C ALA A 37 0.68 10.15 -11.08
N ALA A 38 0.50 11.30 -10.43
CA ALA A 38 1.62 12.15 -10.00
C ALA A 38 2.53 11.44 -9.00
N ILE A 39 1.98 10.71 -8.04
CA ILE A 39 2.75 9.90 -7.06
C ILE A 39 3.55 8.82 -7.80
N ILE A 40 2.91 8.06 -8.69
CA ILE A 40 3.55 6.98 -9.44
C ILE A 40 4.66 7.54 -10.36
N ASN A 41 4.37 8.64 -11.05
CA ASN A 41 5.36 9.30 -11.92
C ASN A 41 6.59 9.76 -11.14
N THR A 42 6.41 10.31 -9.95
CA THR A 42 7.52 10.74 -9.09
C THR A 42 8.44 9.57 -8.74
N ALA A 43 7.88 8.41 -8.41
CA ALA A 43 8.65 7.20 -8.12
C ALA A 43 9.41 6.70 -9.38
N LYS A 44 8.72 6.62 -10.53
CA LYS A 44 9.28 6.14 -11.79
C LYS A 44 10.42 7.04 -12.33
N VAL A 45 10.27 8.36 -12.19
CA VAL A 45 11.29 9.32 -12.61
C VAL A 45 12.54 9.24 -11.71
N LYS A 46 12.35 8.93 -10.43
CA LYS A 46 13.48 8.78 -9.49
C LYS A 46 14.32 7.55 -9.81
N ASP A 47 13.69 6.44 -10.17
CA ASP A 47 14.39 5.22 -10.57
C ASP A 47 13.53 4.42 -11.55
N GLU A 48 14.05 4.18 -12.76
CA GLU A 48 13.41 3.32 -13.77
C GLU A 48 13.11 1.91 -13.23
N ASN A 49 13.95 1.40 -12.33
CA ASN A 49 13.74 0.13 -11.64
C ASN A 49 12.77 0.34 -10.46
N THR A 50 11.49 0.51 -10.80
CA THR A 50 10.39 0.68 -9.84
C THR A 50 9.48 -0.53 -9.88
N PHE A 51 9.10 -1.04 -8.71
CA PHE A 51 8.20 -2.18 -8.52
C PHE A 51 7.05 -1.80 -7.57
N CYS A 52 5.88 -2.40 -7.74
CA CYS A 52 4.72 -2.14 -6.89
C CYS A 52 4.18 -3.43 -6.25
N VAL A 53 3.86 -3.32 -4.96
CA VAL A 53 3.06 -4.30 -4.21
C VAL A 53 1.74 -3.63 -3.86
N ILE A 54 0.62 -4.18 -4.31
CA ILE A 54 -0.71 -3.65 -4.05
C ILE A 54 -1.57 -4.69 -3.33
N GLU A 55 -2.31 -4.26 -2.29
CA GLU A 55 -3.24 -5.16 -1.61
C GLU A 55 -4.39 -5.53 -2.55
N LYS A 56 -4.61 -6.84 -2.70
CA LYS A 56 -5.69 -7.37 -3.53
C LYS A 56 -7.05 -7.09 -2.89
N VAL A 57 -7.86 -6.32 -3.58
CA VAL A 57 -9.21 -5.98 -3.18
C VAL A 57 -10.21 -6.97 -3.75
N HIS A 58 -11.19 -7.38 -2.92
CA HIS A 58 -12.36 -8.15 -3.35
C HIS A 58 -13.59 -7.71 -2.53
N ALA A 59 -14.76 -7.86 -3.13
CA ALA A 59 -16.02 -7.59 -2.44
C ALA A 59 -16.45 -8.81 -1.63
N PHE A 60 -16.95 -8.56 -0.42
CA PHE A 60 -17.62 -9.59 0.39
C PHE A 60 -19.13 -9.53 0.17
N PRO A 61 -19.86 -10.66 0.31
CA PRO A 61 -21.32 -10.67 0.19
C PRO A 61 -22.05 -9.73 1.17
N THR A 62 -21.39 -9.40 2.27
CA THR A 62 -21.91 -8.49 3.32
C THR A 62 -21.61 -7.01 3.05
N ASP A 63 -20.80 -6.69 2.02
CA ASP A 63 -20.51 -5.31 1.68
C ASP A 63 -21.72 -4.60 1.10
N ALA A 64 -21.92 -3.32 1.49
CA ALA A 64 -22.88 -2.48 0.80
C ALA A 64 -22.46 -2.29 -0.66
N ARG A 65 -23.40 -2.41 -1.60
CA ARG A 65 -23.14 -2.33 -3.05
C ARG A 65 -22.37 -1.06 -3.44
N SER A 66 -22.75 0.08 -2.89
CA SER A 66 -22.06 1.36 -3.15
C SER A 66 -20.62 1.37 -2.64
N SER A 67 -20.35 0.77 -1.50
CA SER A 67 -18.99 0.66 -0.93
C SER A 67 -18.12 -0.29 -1.76
N ALA A 68 -18.65 -1.46 -2.13
CA ALA A 68 -17.95 -2.42 -2.98
C ALA A 68 -17.62 -1.81 -4.35
N PHE A 69 -18.56 -1.06 -4.96
CA PHE A 69 -18.34 -0.38 -6.23
C PHE A 69 -17.22 0.68 -6.13
N LYS A 70 -17.28 1.58 -5.13
CA LYS A 70 -16.26 2.60 -4.91
C LYS A 70 -14.87 2.01 -4.67
N PHE A 71 -14.80 0.94 -3.88
CA PHE A 71 -13.57 0.25 -3.57
C PHE A 71 -12.97 -0.42 -4.82
N GLY A 72 -13.80 -1.11 -5.61
CA GLY A 72 -13.40 -1.69 -6.89
C GLY A 72 -12.93 -0.65 -7.91
N CYS A 73 -13.61 0.52 -8.00
CA CYS A 73 -13.19 1.63 -8.84
C CYS A 73 -11.81 2.18 -8.42
N ASN A 74 -11.57 2.33 -7.12
CA ASN A 74 -10.27 2.80 -6.60
C ASN A 74 -9.15 1.81 -6.97
N PHE A 75 -9.36 0.52 -6.73
CA PHE A 75 -8.41 -0.53 -7.08
C PHE A 75 -8.11 -0.55 -8.59
N GLY A 76 -9.16 -0.49 -9.42
CA GLY A 76 -9.02 -0.46 -10.88
C GLY A 76 -8.25 0.76 -11.40
N LYS A 77 -8.43 1.94 -10.77
CA LYS A 77 -7.65 3.15 -11.08
C LYS A 77 -6.17 2.94 -10.83
N TRP A 78 -5.79 2.36 -9.68
CA TRP A 78 -4.40 2.04 -9.37
C TRP A 78 -3.79 1.09 -10.39
N LEU A 79 -4.46 -0.03 -10.69
CA LEU A 79 -3.98 -1.00 -11.69
C LEU A 79 -3.81 -0.36 -13.08
N GLY A 80 -4.77 0.46 -13.50
CA GLY A 80 -4.70 1.17 -14.78
C GLY A 80 -3.54 2.14 -14.86
N ILE A 81 -3.29 2.91 -13.79
CA ILE A 81 -2.17 3.86 -13.72
C ILE A 81 -0.83 3.12 -13.69
N LEU A 82 -0.70 2.09 -12.86
CA LEU A 82 0.53 1.28 -12.79
C LEU A 82 0.86 0.64 -14.14
N GLY A 83 -0.15 0.11 -14.84
CA GLY A 83 0.00 -0.42 -16.19
C GLY A 83 0.41 0.64 -17.21
N ALA A 84 -0.16 1.85 -17.14
CA ALA A 84 0.19 2.95 -18.03
C ALA A 84 1.63 3.46 -17.86
N TYR A 85 2.20 3.30 -16.68
CA TYR A 85 3.60 3.62 -16.39
C TYR A 85 4.56 2.42 -16.51
N ASP A 86 4.09 1.28 -17.02
CA ASP A 86 4.89 0.03 -17.13
C ASP A 86 5.57 -0.35 -15.81
N ILE A 87 4.84 -0.26 -14.68
CA ILE A 87 5.36 -0.67 -13.39
C ILE A 87 4.96 -2.12 -13.11
N PRO A 88 5.93 -3.05 -13.00
CA PRO A 88 5.67 -4.41 -12.58
C PRO A 88 4.96 -4.41 -11.23
N THR A 89 3.84 -5.13 -11.13
CA THR A 89 2.94 -5.06 -9.97
C THR A 89 2.61 -6.46 -9.46
N LEU A 90 2.78 -6.66 -8.16
CA LEU A 90 2.37 -7.86 -7.43
C LEU A 90 1.12 -7.55 -6.59
N GLU A 91 0.04 -8.27 -6.86
CA GLU A 91 -1.16 -8.24 -6.03
C GLU A 91 -1.02 -9.22 -4.87
N VAL A 92 -1.14 -8.75 -3.63
CA VAL A 92 -1.00 -9.57 -2.42
C VAL A 92 -2.27 -9.56 -1.58
N THR A 93 -2.60 -10.69 -0.99
CA THR A 93 -3.72 -10.76 -0.04
C THR A 93 -3.30 -10.27 1.35
N PRO A 94 -4.23 -9.73 2.17
CA PRO A 94 -3.95 -9.38 3.56
C PRO A 94 -3.35 -10.54 4.35
N GLN A 95 -3.83 -11.76 4.12
CA GLN A 95 -3.32 -12.96 4.79
C GLN A 95 -1.85 -13.22 4.46
N SER A 96 -1.43 -12.96 3.22
CA SER A 96 -0.05 -13.21 2.79
C SER A 96 0.93 -12.26 3.45
N TRP A 97 0.70 -10.95 3.36
CA TRP A 97 1.66 -9.99 3.88
C TRP A 97 1.61 -9.85 5.41
N MET A 98 0.47 -10.16 6.06
CA MET A 98 0.35 -10.17 7.52
C MET A 98 0.86 -11.45 8.17
N LYS A 99 1.10 -12.52 7.41
CA LYS A 99 1.53 -13.82 7.97
C LYS A 99 2.80 -13.74 8.83
N PRO A 100 3.87 -13.04 8.43
CA PRO A 100 5.08 -12.92 9.25
C PRO A 100 4.89 -12.08 10.52
N LEU A 101 3.82 -11.30 10.59
CA LEU A 101 3.53 -10.40 11.72
C LEU A 101 2.65 -11.04 12.80
N GLN A 102 2.26 -12.31 12.62
CA GLN A 102 1.45 -13.03 13.60
C GLN A 102 2.23 -13.28 14.91
N PRO A 103 1.54 -13.31 16.09
CA PRO A 103 0.09 -13.21 16.26
C PRO A 103 -0.44 -11.76 16.18
N LEU A 104 -1.58 -11.58 15.52
CA LEU A 104 -2.28 -10.30 15.43
C LEU A 104 -3.68 -10.40 16.05
N PRO A 105 -4.23 -9.31 16.62
CA PRO A 105 -5.59 -9.29 17.15
C PRO A 105 -6.64 -9.65 16.09
N LYS A 106 -7.68 -10.39 16.49
CA LYS A 106 -8.80 -10.72 15.61
C LYS A 106 -9.72 -9.50 15.37
N VAL A 107 -9.85 -8.63 16.38
CA VAL A 107 -10.64 -7.40 16.28
C VAL A 107 -9.93 -6.42 15.35
N LYS A 108 -10.64 -5.96 14.33
CA LYS A 108 -10.08 -5.12 13.24
C LYS A 108 -9.40 -3.84 13.76
N THR A 109 -10.04 -3.11 14.69
CA THR A 109 -9.48 -1.88 15.26
C THR A 109 -8.19 -2.12 16.03
N GLU A 110 -8.15 -3.16 16.85
CA GLU A 110 -6.95 -3.55 17.62
C GLU A 110 -5.83 -4.00 16.69
N ARG A 111 -6.15 -4.80 15.67
CA ARG A 111 -5.19 -5.23 14.65
C ARG A 111 -4.59 -4.04 13.89
N LYS A 112 -5.41 -3.09 13.45
CA LYS A 112 -4.94 -1.87 12.78
C LYS A 112 -4.01 -1.04 13.67
N ASN A 113 -4.31 -0.92 14.95
CA ASN A 113 -3.45 -0.20 15.90
C ASN A 113 -2.11 -0.93 16.11
N GLN A 114 -2.12 -2.26 16.22
CA GLN A 114 -0.89 -3.04 16.35
C GLN A 114 -0.03 -2.96 15.08
N LEU A 115 -0.61 -3.08 13.89
CA LEU A 115 0.10 -2.93 12.62
C LEU A 115 0.73 -1.53 12.51
N LYS A 116 0.00 -0.48 12.88
CA LYS A 116 0.55 0.87 12.95
C LYS A 116 1.75 0.95 13.90
N GLN A 117 1.66 0.35 15.08
CA GLN A 117 2.78 0.36 16.05
C GLN A 117 3.99 -0.38 15.51
N ILE A 118 3.81 -1.51 14.82
CA ILE A 118 4.91 -2.23 14.15
C ILE A 118 5.58 -1.32 13.11
N ALA A 119 4.78 -0.65 12.27
CA ALA A 119 5.31 0.26 11.26
C ALA A 119 6.06 1.46 11.87
N ILE A 120 5.57 2.03 12.97
CA ILE A 120 6.27 3.10 13.71
C ILE A 120 7.64 2.61 14.22
N ASN A 121 7.70 1.41 14.75
CA ASN A 121 8.96 0.84 15.28
C ASN A 121 9.99 0.59 14.16
N LEU A 122 9.53 0.21 12.96
CA LEU A 122 10.39 -0.02 11.81
C LEU A 122 10.86 1.29 11.15
N PHE A 123 10.02 2.32 11.17
CA PHE A 123 10.28 3.61 10.54
C PHE A 123 10.07 4.77 11.52
N PRO A 124 10.90 4.90 12.55
CA PRO A 124 10.69 5.89 13.63
C PRO A 124 10.78 7.34 13.15
N GLU A 125 11.45 7.58 12.02
CA GLU A 125 11.57 8.91 11.43
C GLU A 125 10.34 9.34 10.61
N ASN A 126 9.43 8.40 10.32
CA ASN A 126 8.24 8.65 9.51
C ASN A 126 7.01 8.90 10.39
N LYS A 127 6.17 9.82 9.97
CA LYS A 127 4.84 10.01 10.56
C LYS A 127 3.88 8.94 10.02
N ILE A 128 3.88 7.76 10.66
CA ILE A 128 2.97 6.67 10.32
C ILE A 128 1.55 6.96 10.83
N THR A 129 0.56 6.75 9.98
CA THR A 129 -0.86 6.86 10.30
C THR A 129 -1.57 5.53 10.09
N LEU A 130 -2.84 5.40 10.52
CA LEU A 130 -3.67 4.23 10.21
C LEU A 130 -3.90 4.05 8.70
N SER A 131 -3.85 5.14 7.93
CA SER A 131 -3.98 5.09 6.47
C SER A 131 -2.72 4.57 5.77
N THR A 132 -1.53 4.77 6.33
CA THR A 132 -0.26 4.50 5.65
C THR A 132 0.49 3.29 6.19
N SER A 133 0.10 2.78 7.36
CA SER A 133 0.79 1.66 8.01
C SER A 133 0.79 0.38 7.18
N ASP A 134 -0.33 0.02 6.58
CA ASP A 134 -0.44 -1.23 5.81
C ASP A 134 0.41 -1.15 4.53
N ALA A 135 0.39 -0.02 3.85
CA ALA A 135 1.24 0.22 2.67
C ALA A 135 2.73 0.12 3.01
N ALA A 136 3.16 0.71 4.13
CA ALA A 136 4.54 0.61 4.61
C ALA A 136 4.94 -0.84 4.95
N LEU A 137 4.06 -1.59 5.61
CA LEU A 137 4.33 -2.99 5.98
C LEU A 137 4.34 -3.94 4.77
N MET A 138 3.55 -3.67 3.73
CA MET A 138 3.64 -4.42 2.47
C MET A 138 4.98 -4.22 1.77
N VAL A 139 5.55 -3.03 1.81
CA VAL A 139 6.93 -2.80 1.33
C VAL A 139 7.93 -3.64 2.11
N VAL A 140 7.86 -3.62 3.44
CA VAL A 140 8.74 -4.45 4.30
C VAL A 140 8.59 -5.94 4.00
N TRP A 141 7.33 -6.39 3.84
CA TRP A 141 7.06 -7.78 3.49
C TRP A 141 7.72 -8.17 2.16
N TYR A 142 7.62 -7.30 1.15
CA TYR A 142 8.22 -7.56 -0.16
C TYR A 142 9.75 -7.62 -0.06
N VAL A 143 10.40 -6.63 0.53
CA VAL A 143 11.87 -6.58 0.71
C VAL A 143 12.41 -7.82 1.44
N ASN A 144 11.67 -8.36 2.38
CA ASN A 144 12.09 -9.55 3.15
C ASN A 144 11.83 -10.89 2.43
N ASN A 145 11.14 -10.88 1.28
CA ASN A 145 10.77 -12.09 0.54
C ASN A 145 11.31 -12.14 -0.90
N GLU A 146 12.13 -11.17 -1.28
CA GLU A 146 12.88 -11.17 -2.54
C GLU A 146 14.01 -12.19 -2.60
#